data_e08a3413b72ddcc3824b2b227d66131d
#
_entry.id   e08a3413b72ddcc3824b2b227d66131d
#
_cell.length_a   1.000
_cell.length_b   1.000
_cell.length_c   1.000
_cell.angle_alpha   90.00
_cell.angle_beta   90.00
_cell.angle_gamma   90.00
#
_symmetry.space_group_name_H-M   'P 1'
#
loop_
_entity.id
_entity.type
_entity.pdbx_description
1 polymer ?
#
loop_
_entity_poly.entity_id
_entity_poly.type
_entity_poly.pdbx_seq_one_letter_code
_entity_poly.pdbx_strand_id
1 'polypeptide(L)'
;MNIVNTLTIRHLKQNKKRTLLTIIGVIISVAMVTAVTTLVFSFSDLMIRQTIAETGEWHVQYQDVTKEQLAAIQGDNAAKTVAITKDLGYAPLEGGQNPNKPYLFIKEYNAQGFTQFPIELSKGRLPHTDKEVVMSEAVATNSKVKVEIGDRLTLRVGERFEQGGDHPLDQTEPLRREDGILTETLQHLMTKDYTVVGFIKRPVWETAWAPGYTLLSYIDENIIGANDRVNAAVVLQKVNPSLFAHAENLAKRNHIETVQYNNDL
;
A
#
# COMPACT_ATOMS: atom_id res chain seq x y z
N MET A 1 22.55 -50.33 -36.39
CA MET A 1 22.52 -48.87 -36.66
C MET A 1 21.69 -48.67 -37.92
N ASN A 2 20.64 -47.88 -37.90
CA ASN A 2 19.65 -47.79 -39.01
C ASN A 2 20.32 -47.08 -40.21
N ILE A 3 20.14 -47.63 -41.43
CA ILE A 3 20.75 -47.13 -42.68
C ILE A 3 20.51 -45.65 -42.86
N VAL A 4 19.35 -45.17 -42.49
CA VAL A 4 18.98 -43.74 -42.51
C VAL A 4 19.90 -42.88 -41.67
N ASN A 5 20.22 -43.29 -40.43
CA ASN A 5 21.15 -42.55 -39.54
C ASN A 5 22.57 -42.50 -40.11
N THR A 6 23.05 -43.57 -40.75
CA THR A 6 24.37 -43.64 -41.37
C THR A 6 24.46 -42.69 -42.56
N LEU A 7 23.41 -42.64 -43.39
CA LEU A 7 23.33 -41.76 -44.55
C LEU A 7 23.26 -40.28 -44.14
N THR A 8 22.48 -39.96 -43.13
CA THR A 8 22.35 -38.61 -42.57
C THR A 8 23.68 -38.09 -42.01
N ILE A 9 24.38 -38.91 -41.22
CA ILE A 9 25.70 -38.54 -40.68
C ILE A 9 26.71 -38.32 -41.80
N ARG A 10 26.69 -39.13 -42.87
CA ARG A 10 27.59 -38.99 -44.01
C ARG A 10 27.32 -37.70 -44.79
N HIS A 11 26.03 -37.33 -45.00
CA HIS A 11 25.63 -36.05 -45.62
C HIS A 11 26.03 -34.83 -44.78
N LEU A 12 25.87 -34.89 -43.46
CA LEU A 12 26.30 -33.84 -42.53
C LEU A 12 27.83 -33.63 -42.57
N LYS A 13 28.60 -34.75 -42.64
CA LYS A 13 30.07 -34.69 -42.75
C LYS A 13 30.55 -34.16 -44.10
N GLN A 14 29.85 -34.41 -45.19
CA GLN A 14 30.20 -33.88 -46.53
C GLN A 14 29.93 -32.36 -46.64
N ASN A 15 28.90 -31.85 -45.97
CA ASN A 15 28.50 -30.44 -45.97
C ASN A 15 28.82 -29.69 -44.67
N LYS A 16 30.00 -29.92 -44.09
CA LYS A 16 30.40 -29.41 -42.76
C LYS A 16 30.13 -27.91 -42.58
N LYS A 17 30.49 -27.06 -43.55
CA LYS A 17 30.31 -25.61 -43.46
C LYS A 17 28.84 -25.23 -43.37
N ARG A 18 27.94 -25.83 -44.19
CA ARG A 18 26.51 -25.59 -44.18
C ARG A 18 25.84 -26.07 -42.91
N THR A 19 26.23 -27.28 -42.46
CA THR A 19 25.76 -27.86 -41.20
C THR A 19 26.15 -27.00 -40.01
N LEU A 20 27.42 -26.54 -39.95
CA LEU A 20 27.91 -25.66 -38.89
C LEU A 20 27.12 -24.33 -38.87
N LEU A 21 26.89 -23.71 -40.01
CA LEU A 21 26.14 -22.48 -40.13
C LEU A 21 24.69 -22.64 -39.61
N THR A 22 24.04 -23.77 -39.96
CA THR A 22 22.67 -24.08 -39.48
C THR A 22 22.67 -24.29 -37.96
N ILE A 23 23.62 -25.01 -37.40
CA ILE A 23 23.76 -25.24 -35.96
C ILE A 23 23.95 -23.91 -35.24
N ILE A 24 24.85 -23.06 -35.71
CA ILE A 24 25.09 -21.73 -35.14
C ILE A 24 23.81 -20.88 -35.20
N GLY A 25 23.10 -20.90 -36.34
CA GLY A 25 21.82 -20.18 -36.48
C GLY A 25 20.76 -20.63 -35.47
N VAL A 26 20.64 -21.94 -35.26
CA VAL A 26 19.71 -22.49 -34.25
C VAL A 26 20.12 -22.08 -32.83
N ILE A 27 21.42 -22.20 -32.51
CA ILE A 27 21.95 -21.81 -31.18
C ILE A 27 21.68 -20.35 -30.91
N ILE A 28 21.97 -19.45 -31.87
CA ILE A 28 21.72 -18.01 -31.73
C ILE A 28 20.23 -17.72 -31.55
N SER A 29 19.35 -18.37 -32.34
CA SER A 29 17.92 -18.20 -32.25
C SER A 29 17.37 -18.63 -30.90
N VAL A 30 17.76 -19.80 -30.40
CA VAL A 30 17.34 -20.30 -29.09
C VAL A 30 17.88 -19.40 -27.98
N ALA A 31 19.17 -19.02 -28.03
CA ALA A 31 19.76 -18.12 -27.05
C ALA A 31 19.04 -16.76 -27.01
N MET A 32 18.69 -16.19 -28.17
CA MET A 32 17.97 -14.93 -28.26
C MET A 32 16.56 -15.03 -27.67
N VAL A 33 15.79 -16.07 -28.01
CA VAL A 33 14.46 -16.30 -27.44
C VAL A 33 14.54 -16.47 -25.93
N THR A 34 15.48 -17.29 -25.43
CA THR A 34 15.68 -17.50 -23.98
C THR A 34 16.05 -16.19 -23.30
N ALA A 35 16.97 -15.40 -23.86
CA ALA A 35 17.39 -14.15 -23.28
C ALA A 35 16.23 -13.14 -23.18
N VAL A 36 15.45 -12.98 -24.23
CA VAL A 36 14.28 -12.09 -24.27
C VAL A 36 13.24 -12.55 -23.26
N THR A 37 12.91 -13.85 -23.24
CA THR A 37 11.93 -14.40 -22.29
C THR A 37 12.37 -14.19 -20.84
N THR A 38 13.61 -14.47 -20.53
CA THR A 38 14.16 -14.26 -19.18
C THR A 38 14.13 -12.80 -18.78
N LEU A 39 14.48 -11.88 -19.71
CA LEU A 39 14.42 -10.44 -19.46
C LEU A 39 12.99 -9.98 -19.11
N VAL A 40 12.00 -10.42 -19.89
CA VAL A 40 10.58 -10.06 -19.67
C VAL A 40 10.11 -10.53 -18.30
N PHE A 41 10.37 -11.80 -17.95
CA PHE A 41 9.96 -12.33 -16.63
C PHE A 41 10.69 -11.63 -15.47
N SER A 42 12.00 -11.38 -15.62
CA SER A 42 12.77 -10.67 -14.58
C SER A 42 12.29 -9.22 -14.40
N PHE A 43 11.95 -8.55 -15.49
CA PHE A 43 11.42 -7.19 -15.43
C PHE A 43 10.03 -7.16 -14.78
N SER A 44 9.14 -8.09 -15.15
CA SER A 44 7.81 -8.19 -14.52
C SER A 44 7.91 -8.46 -13.01
N ASP A 45 8.78 -9.39 -12.59
CA ASP A 45 9.01 -9.68 -11.17
C ASP A 45 9.56 -8.45 -10.41
N LEU A 46 10.47 -7.69 -11.03
CA LEU A 46 10.99 -6.45 -10.47
C LEU A 46 9.87 -5.41 -10.28
N MET A 47 9.00 -5.21 -11.28
CA MET A 47 7.88 -4.26 -11.21
C MET A 47 6.91 -4.64 -10.09
N ILE A 48 6.51 -5.91 -10.00
CA ILE A 48 5.64 -6.42 -8.93
C ILE A 48 6.25 -6.14 -7.55
N ARG A 49 7.53 -6.48 -7.35
CA ARG A 49 8.23 -6.22 -6.08
C ARG A 49 8.30 -4.73 -5.75
N GLN A 50 8.52 -3.89 -6.74
CA GLN A 50 8.54 -2.44 -6.55
C GLN A 50 7.15 -1.93 -6.14
N THR A 51 6.10 -2.37 -6.81
CA THR A 51 4.72 -2.02 -6.45
C THR A 51 4.39 -2.43 -5.02
N ILE A 52 4.72 -3.68 -4.63
CA ILE A 52 4.53 -4.15 -3.24
C ILE A 52 5.32 -3.29 -2.24
N ALA A 53 6.56 -2.92 -2.56
CA ALA A 53 7.39 -2.10 -1.69
C ALA A 53 6.87 -0.64 -1.56
N GLU A 54 6.16 -0.13 -2.54
CA GLU A 54 5.62 1.24 -2.55
C GLU A 54 4.20 1.33 -2.01
N THR A 55 3.32 0.41 -2.41
CA THR A 55 1.87 0.48 -2.12
C THR A 55 1.35 -0.60 -1.17
N GLY A 56 2.16 -1.62 -0.88
CA GLY A 56 1.74 -2.82 -0.14
C GLY A 56 1.20 -3.93 -1.04
N GLU A 57 1.09 -5.14 -0.49
CA GLU A 57 0.54 -6.30 -1.19
C GLU A 57 -0.99 -6.29 -1.06
N TRP A 58 -1.68 -5.87 -2.10
CA TRP A 58 -3.14 -5.96 -2.19
C TRP A 58 -3.60 -5.93 -3.66
N HIS A 59 -4.67 -6.65 -3.96
CA HIS A 59 -5.24 -6.71 -5.31
C HIS A 59 -6.52 -5.89 -5.42
N VAL A 60 -7.32 -5.87 -4.36
CA VAL A 60 -8.59 -5.15 -4.28
C VAL A 60 -8.68 -4.42 -2.95
N GLN A 61 -9.12 -3.18 -2.96
CA GLN A 61 -9.42 -2.41 -1.77
C GLN A 61 -10.88 -1.95 -1.81
N TYR A 62 -11.65 -2.36 -0.82
CA TYR A 62 -12.99 -1.87 -0.55
C TYR A 62 -12.91 -0.73 0.44
N GLN A 63 -13.45 0.43 0.09
CA GLN A 63 -13.37 1.62 0.92
C GLN A 63 -14.69 1.90 1.63
N ASP A 64 -14.59 2.54 2.79
CA ASP A 64 -15.73 3.03 3.59
C ASP A 64 -16.77 1.94 3.91
N VAL A 65 -16.29 0.72 4.20
CA VAL A 65 -17.15 -0.43 4.47
C VAL A 65 -17.65 -0.47 5.91
N THR A 66 -18.89 -0.91 6.08
CA THR A 66 -19.50 -1.18 7.38
C THR A 66 -18.97 -2.48 7.98
N LYS A 67 -19.30 -2.73 9.24
CA LYS A 67 -18.96 -4.00 9.91
C LYS A 67 -19.55 -5.22 9.20
N GLU A 68 -20.78 -5.14 8.72
CA GLU A 68 -21.47 -6.21 7.99
C GLU A 68 -20.80 -6.47 6.64
N GLN A 69 -20.46 -5.41 5.92
CA GLN A 69 -19.74 -5.50 4.64
C GLN A 69 -18.34 -6.08 4.83
N LEU A 70 -17.63 -5.67 5.90
CA LEU A 70 -16.34 -6.23 6.26
C LEU A 70 -16.41 -7.73 6.52
N ALA A 71 -17.44 -8.17 7.28
CA ALA A 71 -17.65 -9.59 7.54
C ALA A 71 -17.90 -10.40 6.24
N ALA A 72 -18.61 -9.82 5.27
CA ALA A 72 -18.81 -10.43 3.96
C ALA A 72 -17.51 -10.53 3.15
N ILE A 73 -16.63 -9.51 3.23
CA ILE A 73 -15.31 -9.52 2.58
C ILE A 73 -14.40 -10.57 3.23
N GLN A 74 -14.37 -10.62 4.57
CA GLN A 74 -13.56 -11.61 5.31
C GLN A 74 -14.05 -13.05 5.10
N GLY A 75 -15.35 -13.25 4.86
CA GLY A 75 -15.97 -14.54 4.54
C GLY A 75 -15.81 -14.98 3.08
N ASP A 76 -15.21 -14.16 2.22
CA ASP A 76 -15.02 -14.50 0.81
C ASP A 76 -13.90 -15.53 0.64
N ASN A 77 -14.23 -16.69 0.04
CA ASN A 77 -13.27 -17.76 -0.22
C ASN A 77 -12.14 -17.37 -1.19
N ALA A 78 -12.30 -16.30 -1.96
CA ALA A 78 -11.25 -15.79 -2.83
C ALA A 78 -10.22 -14.97 -2.06
N ALA A 79 -10.54 -14.45 -0.87
CA ALA A 79 -9.63 -13.70 -0.04
C ALA A 79 -8.60 -14.63 0.63
N LYS A 80 -7.32 -14.28 0.51
CA LYS A 80 -6.21 -14.92 1.23
C LYS A 80 -5.96 -14.19 2.55
N THR A 81 -5.87 -12.87 2.49
CA THR A 81 -5.72 -11.98 3.65
C THR A 81 -6.56 -10.73 3.47
N VAL A 82 -7.02 -10.16 4.58
CA VAL A 82 -7.76 -8.91 4.62
C VAL A 82 -7.09 -8.00 5.63
N ALA A 83 -6.42 -6.96 5.13
CA ALA A 83 -5.88 -5.89 5.97
C ALA A 83 -6.95 -4.82 6.17
N ILE A 84 -7.15 -4.40 7.41
CA ILE A 84 -8.12 -3.36 7.76
C ILE A 84 -7.36 -2.09 8.06
N THR A 85 -7.80 -0.98 7.48
CA THR A 85 -7.24 0.35 7.74
C THR A 85 -8.35 1.36 7.98
N LYS A 86 -8.04 2.40 8.75
CA LYS A 86 -8.95 3.52 8.99
C LYS A 86 -8.15 4.81 9.08
N ASP A 87 -8.56 5.80 8.32
CA ASP A 87 -8.02 7.15 8.44
C ASP A 87 -8.84 7.89 9.49
N LEU A 88 -8.20 8.21 10.64
CA LEU A 88 -8.88 8.93 11.71
C LEU A 88 -8.92 10.45 11.47
N GLY A 89 -8.00 10.96 10.68
CA GLY A 89 -7.90 12.37 10.36
C GLY A 89 -6.62 13.02 10.89
N TYR A 90 -6.72 14.29 11.25
CA TYR A 90 -5.59 15.16 11.51
C TYR A 90 -5.66 15.78 12.91
N ALA A 91 -4.50 15.96 13.53
CA ALA A 91 -4.35 16.75 14.74
C ALA A 91 -3.30 17.83 14.53
N PRO A 92 -3.40 19.02 15.15
CA PRO A 92 -2.35 20.03 15.07
C PRO A 92 -1.04 19.51 15.65
N LEU A 93 0.08 19.80 14.97
CA LEU A 93 1.42 19.51 15.48
C LEU A 93 1.94 20.74 16.22
N GLU A 94 1.81 20.74 17.54
CA GLU A 94 2.29 21.85 18.37
C GLU A 94 3.83 21.96 18.31
N GLY A 95 4.33 23.18 18.21
CA GLY A 95 5.78 23.46 18.17
C GLY A 95 6.46 23.10 16.84
N GLY A 96 5.71 22.64 15.84
CA GLY A 96 6.25 22.35 14.51
C GLY A 96 6.80 23.58 13.80
N GLN A 97 8.03 23.49 13.26
CA GLN A 97 8.68 24.60 12.57
C GLN A 97 8.43 24.59 11.06
N ASN A 98 7.82 23.55 10.52
CA ASN A 98 7.48 23.49 9.09
C ASN A 98 6.04 24.01 8.86
N PRO A 99 5.88 25.24 8.32
CA PRO A 99 4.55 25.81 8.12
C PRO A 99 3.72 25.07 7.06
N ASN A 100 4.34 24.28 6.19
CA ASN A 100 3.66 23.52 5.15
C ASN A 100 3.17 22.15 5.62
N LYS A 101 3.56 21.72 6.83
CA LYS A 101 3.12 20.48 7.47
C LYS A 101 2.72 20.72 8.92
N PRO A 102 1.60 21.42 9.16
CA PRO A 102 1.20 21.79 10.51
C PRO A 102 0.48 20.66 11.27
N TYR A 103 0.28 19.51 10.66
CA TYR A 103 -0.54 18.44 11.23
C TYR A 103 0.23 17.14 11.47
N LEU A 104 -0.32 16.34 12.38
CA LEU A 104 -0.16 14.90 12.46
C LEU A 104 -1.33 14.24 11.73
N PHE A 105 -1.08 13.27 10.88
CA PHE A 105 -2.10 12.46 10.20
C PHE A 105 -2.16 11.08 10.86
N ILE A 106 -3.30 10.76 11.44
CA ILE A 106 -3.50 9.54 12.22
C ILE A 106 -4.23 8.50 11.37
N LYS A 107 -3.59 7.35 11.22
CA LYS A 107 -4.13 6.19 10.52
C LYS A 107 -4.04 4.96 11.41
N GLU A 108 -5.06 4.11 11.36
CA GLU A 108 -5.11 2.86 12.13
C GLU A 108 -4.96 1.67 11.19
N TYR A 109 -4.22 0.65 11.65
CA TYR A 109 -4.06 -0.64 10.99
C TYR A 109 -4.36 -1.78 11.95
N ASN A 110 -5.01 -2.85 11.44
CA ASN A 110 -5.02 -4.12 12.17
C ASN A 110 -3.67 -4.84 12.04
N ALA A 111 -3.51 -5.98 12.73
CA ALA A 111 -2.27 -6.77 12.70
C ALA A 111 -1.86 -7.15 11.25
N GLN A 112 -2.84 -7.51 10.42
CA GLN A 112 -2.59 -7.84 9.01
C GLN A 112 -2.13 -6.61 8.21
N GLY A 113 -2.67 -5.43 8.49
CA GLY A 113 -2.26 -4.17 7.85
C GLY A 113 -0.80 -3.83 8.10
N PHE A 114 -0.32 -4.01 9.34
CA PHE A 114 1.10 -3.80 9.68
C PHE A 114 2.06 -4.79 8.96
N THR A 115 1.56 -5.92 8.48
CA THR A 115 2.36 -6.90 7.73
C THR A 115 2.27 -6.65 6.22
N GLN A 116 1.12 -6.21 5.74
CA GLN A 116 0.78 -6.14 4.33
C GLN A 116 1.19 -4.81 3.67
N PHE A 117 1.17 -3.72 4.44
CA PHE A 117 1.61 -2.41 3.97
C PHE A 117 3.10 -2.17 4.26
N PRO A 118 3.81 -1.39 3.43
CA PRO A 118 5.26 -1.16 3.55
C PRO A 118 5.57 -0.19 4.70
N ILE A 119 5.51 -0.70 5.93
CA ILE A 119 5.84 0.04 7.15
C ILE A 119 7.20 -0.41 7.65
N GLU A 120 8.17 0.47 7.59
CA GLU A 120 9.53 0.18 8.04
C GLU A 120 9.77 0.78 9.43
N LEU A 121 9.86 -0.08 10.45
CA LEU A 121 10.18 0.32 11.81
C LEU A 121 11.64 0.79 11.88
N SER A 122 11.85 1.97 12.43
CA SER A 122 13.18 2.55 12.63
C SER A 122 13.66 2.33 14.07
N LYS A 123 12.79 2.54 15.05
CA LYS A 123 13.12 2.40 16.48
C LYS A 123 11.90 1.98 17.28
N GLY A 124 12.11 1.21 18.34
CA GLY A 124 11.04 0.76 19.25
C GLY A 124 10.30 -0.46 18.70
N ARG A 125 8.99 -0.46 18.77
CA ARG A 125 8.11 -1.53 18.29
C ARG A 125 6.85 -0.99 17.62
N LEU A 126 6.13 -1.83 16.90
CA LEU A 126 4.80 -1.50 16.37
C LEU A 126 3.74 -1.48 17.49
N PRO A 127 2.64 -0.72 17.33
CA PRO A 127 1.55 -0.67 18.28
C PRO A 127 0.77 -1.99 18.32
N HIS A 128 0.28 -2.36 19.50
CA HIS A 128 -0.56 -3.54 19.73
C HIS A 128 -1.94 -3.18 20.30
N THR A 129 -2.15 -1.91 20.64
CA THR A 129 -3.41 -1.40 21.16
C THR A 129 -3.76 -0.06 20.50
N ASP A 130 -5.04 0.29 20.56
CA ASP A 130 -5.59 1.57 20.08
C ASP A 130 -5.07 2.81 20.84
N LYS A 131 -4.34 2.60 21.94
CA LYS A 131 -3.70 3.65 22.77
C LYS A 131 -2.21 3.80 22.50
N GLU A 132 -1.67 3.05 21.55
CA GLU A 132 -0.27 3.10 21.18
C GLU A 132 -0.12 3.64 19.76
N VAL A 133 0.97 4.39 19.54
CA VAL A 133 1.31 4.89 18.20
C VAL A 133 2.77 4.73 17.88
N VAL A 134 3.06 4.53 16.61
CA VAL A 134 4.37 4.81 16.02
C VAL A 134 4.29 6.07 15.17
N MET A 135 5.37 6.83 15.14
CA MET A 135 5.44 8.14 14.52
C MET A 135 6.48 8.16 13.40
N SER A 136 6.19 8.86 12.31
CA SER A 136 7.17 9.11 11.25
C SER A 136 8.38 9.89 11.79
N GLU A 137 9.61 9.43 11.47
CA GLU A 137 10.85 10.14 11.80
C GLU A 137 10.89 11.58 11.23
N ALA A 138 10.09 11.86 10.21
CA ALA A 138 9.98 13.19 9.63
C ALA A 138 9.46 14.23 10.63
N VAL A 139 8.76 13.84 11.69
CA VAL A 139 8.38 14.76 12.76
C VAL A 139 9.63 15.40 13.37
N ALA A 140 10.62 14.62 13.77
CA ALA A 140 11.84 15.14 14.36
C ALA A 140 12.77 15.81 13.33
N THR A 141 12.92 15.21 12.15
CA THR A 141 13.90 15.67 11.15
C THR A 141 13.42 16.89 10.36
N ASN A 142 12.13 17.00 10.07
CA ASN A 142 11.54 18.05 9.25
C ASN A 142 10.83 19.12 10.08
N SER A 143 9.97 18.77 11.05
CA SER A 143 9.27 19.75 11.89
C SER A 143 10.08 20.23 13.10
N LYS A 144 11.21 19.57 13.44
CA LYS A 144 12.05 19.84 14.60
C LYS A 144 11.38 19.62 15.97
N VAL A 145 10.23 18.96 16.01
CA VAL A 145 9.58 18.58 17.25
C VAL A 145 10.27 17.32 17.80
N LYS A 146 10.71 17.38 19.04
CA LYS A 146 11.32 16.24 19.73
C LYS A 146 10.23 15.42 20.42
N VAL A 147 10.17 14.16 20.10
CA VAL A 147 9.30 13.16 20.73
C VAL A 147 10.15 11.95 21.07
N GLU A 148 9.90 11.32 22.21
CA GLU A 148 10.61 10.14 22.67
C GLU A 148 9.64 8.95 22.87
N ILE A 149 10.19 7.73 22.83
CA ILE A 149 9.41 6.53 23.16
C ILE A 149 9.02 6.61 24.63
N GLY A 150 7.72 6.43 24.92
CA GLY A 150 7.11 6.59 26.23
C GLY A 150 6.35 7.91 26.41
N ASP A 151 6.53 8.88 25.52
CA ASP A 151 5.78 10.13 25.56
C ASP A 151 4.29 9.87 25.39
N ARG A 152 3.49 10.65 26.13
CA ARG A 152 2.03 10.63 26.02
C ARG A 152 1.55 11.83 25.22
N LEU A 153 0.70 11.55 24.25
CA LEU A 153 0.11 12.55 23.36
C LEU A 153 -1.40 12.58 23.58
N THR A 154 -1.95 13.74 23.92
CA THR A 154 -3.39 13.98 23.89
C THR A 154 -3.70 14.81 22.65
N LEU A 155 -4.31 14.20 21.67
CA LEU A 155 -4.53 14.78 20.33
C LEU A 155 -6.02 15.07 20.12
N ARG A 156 -6.31 16.25 19.59
CA ARG A 156 -7.62 16.61 19.07
C ARG A 156 -7.66 16.27 17.58
N VAL A 157 -8.17 15.09 17.26
CA VAL A 157 -8.18 14.54 15.90
C VAL A 157 -9.50 14.93 15.22
N GLY A 158 -9.42 15.40 13.99
CA GLY A 158 -10.56 15.77 13.18
C GLY A 158 -10.25 15.74 11.69
N GLU A 159 -11.25 15.99 10.89
CA GLU A 159 -11.15 16.05 9.43
C GLU A 159 -10.77 17.47 8.98
N ARG A 160 -9.95 17.56 7.93
CA ARG A 160 -9.58 18.83 7.30
C ARG A 160 -10.68 19.28 6.35
N PHE A 161 -11.14 20.50 6.47
CA PHE A 161 -12.08 21.14 5.53
C PHE A 161 -11.54 22.48 5.07
N GLU A 162 -11.61 22.75 3.78
CA GLU A 162 -11.43 24.09 3.26
C GLU A 162 -12.57 24.99 3.77
N GLN A 163 -12.30 26.26 4.02
CA GLN A 163 -13.29 27.20 4.52
C GLN A 163 -14.44 27.34 3.48
N GLY A 164 -15.66 26.93 3.87
CA GLY A 164 -16.80 26.88 2.98
C GLY A 164 -16.89 25.64 2.08
N GLY A 165 -15.96 24.69 2.20
CA GLY A 165 -16.00 23.40 1.52
C GLY A 165 -16.97 22.44 2.20
N ASP A 166 -17.48 21.48 1.43
CA ASP A 166 -18.48 20.49 1.83
C ASP A 166 -17.94 19.05 1.92
N HIS A 167 -16.66 18.85 1.57
CA HIS A 167 -16.00 17.56 1.63
C HIS A 167 -14.65 17.65 2.38
N PRO A 168 -14.28 16.59 3.12
CA PRO A 168 -13.00 16.55 3.82
C PRO A 168 -11.84 16.44 2.84
N LEU A 169 -10.73 17.12 3.17
CA LEU A 169 -9.48 17.06 2.44
C LEU A 169 -8.62 15.89 2.94
N ASP A 170 -8.03 15.14 2.02
CA ASP A 170 -7.19 14.00 2.34
C ASP A 170 -5.68 14.33 2.36
N GLN A 171 -4.85 13.29 2.58
CA GLN A 171 -3.39 13.43 2.70
C GLN A 171 -2.69 13.68 1.34
N THR A 172 -3.36 13.44 0.22
CA THR A 172 -2.84 13.71 -1.13
C THR A 172 -3.06 15.16 -1.55
N GLU A 173 -4.00 15.85 -0.90
CA GLU A 173 -4.32 17.24 -1.14
C GLU A 173 -3.43 18.17 -0.32
N PRO A 174 -2.71 19.09 -0.99
CA PRO A 174 -1.81 20.01 -0.31
C PRO A 174 -2.57 20.95 0.64
N LEU A 175 -1.83 21.54 1.56
CA LEU A 175 -2.34 22.53 2.50
C LEU A 175 -2.98 23.71 1.77
N ARG A 176 -4.22 24.06 2.13
CA ARG A 176 -4.96 25.16 1.53
C ARG A 176 -4.57 26.50 2.14
N ARG A 177 -4.15 27.41 1.29
CA ARG A 177 -3.74 28.78 1.70
C ARG A 177 -4.16 29.81 0.68
N GLU A 178 -4.56 30.97 1.16
CA GLU A 178 -4.80 32.16 0.35
C GLU A 178 -3.95 33.30 0.94
N ASP A 179 -3.14 33.95 0.11
CA ASP A 179 -2.19 35.01 0.51
C ASP A 179 -1.28 34.62 1.70
N GLY A 180 -0.90 33.32 1.78
CA GLY A 180 -0.08 32.77 2.86
C GLY A 180 -0.84 32.44 4.15
N ILE A 181 -2.13 32.78 4.23
CA ILE A 181 -2.99 32.47 5.37
C ILE A 181 -3.65 31.09 5.16
N LEU A 182 -3.68 30.29 6.22
CA LEU A 182 -4.32 28.98 6.21
C LEU A 182 -5.84 29.15 6.05
N THR A 183 -6.43 28.54 5.02
CA THR A 183 -7.88 28.59 4.71
C THR A 183 -8.60 27.29 4.98
N GLU A 184 -8.00 26.39 5.73
CA GLU A 184 -8.64 25.14 6.16
C GLU A 184 -8.74 25.08 7.68
N THR A 185 -9.71 24.29 8.15
CA THR A 185 -9.98 24.07 9.57
C THR A 185 -10.17 22.58 9.84
N LEU A 186 -9.92 22.17 11.09
CA LEU A 186 -10.28 20.84 11.56
C LEU A 186 -11.69 20.85 12.13
N GLN A 187 -12.53 19.94 11.64
CA GLN A 187 -13.91 19.74 12.07
C GLN A 187 -14.10 18.33 12.65
N HIS A 188 -15.28 18.06 13.24
CA HIS A 188 -15.64 16.76 13.83
C HIS A 188 -14.61 16.25 14.84
N LEU A 189 -14.12 17.13 15.70
CA LEU A 189 -13.00 16.86 16.61
C LEU A 189 -13.35 15.81 17.67
N MET A 190 -12.47 14.83 17.82
CA MET A 190 -12.44 13.86 18.90
C MET A 190 -11.12 13.92 19.66
N THR A 191 -11.14 13.63 20.95
CA THR A 191 -9.90 13.53 21.75
C THR A 191 -9.41 12.08 21.77
N LYS A 192 -8.13 11.89 21.46
CA LYS A 192 -7.45 10.59 21.52
C LYS A 192 -6.18 10.71 22.35
N ASP A 193 -5.96 9.75 23.24
CA ASP A 193 -4.75 9.65 24.04
C ASP A 193 -3.90 8.49 23.54
N TYR A 194 -2.63 8.78 23.27
CA TYR A 194 -1.67 7.80 22.77
C TYR A 194 -0.39 7.79 23.58
N THR A 195 0.27 6.64 23.62
CA THR A 195 1.66 6.50 24.03
C THR A 195 2.52 6.19 22.83
N VAL A 196 3.60 6.91 22.64
CA VAL A 196 4.55 6.66 21.55
C VAL A 196 5.37 5.41 21.89
N VAL A 197 5.29 4.37 21.06
CA VAL A 197 5.99 3.09 21.28
C VAL A 197 7.12 2.83 20.28
N GLY A 198 7.22 3.67 19.24
CA GLY A 198 8.28 3.54 18.25
C GLY A 198 8.23 4.63 17.17
N PHE A 199 9.18 4.54 16.28
CA PHE A 199 9.29 5.39 15.10
C PHE A 199 9.39 4.56 13.84
N ILE A 200 8.80 5.08 12.76
CA ILE A 200 8.84 4.47 11.43
C ILE A 200 9.58 5.40 10.47
N LYS A 201 10.22 4.84 9.45
CA LYS A 201 10.69 5.64 8.33
C LYS A 201 9.50 6.34 7.68
N ARG A 202 9.74 7.49 7.07
CA ARG A 202 8.69 8.24 6.39
C ARG A 202 8.01 7.35 5.34
N PRO A 203 6.71 7.04 5.46
CA PRO A 203 6.00 6.21 4.50
C PRO A 203 5.91 6.88 3.11
N VAL A 204 5.77 6.08 2.06
CA VAL A 204 5.70 6.57 0.67
C VAL A 204 4.50 7.52 0.49
N TRP A 205 3.36 7.23 1.11
CA TRP A 205 2.17 8.10 1.07
C TRP A 205 2.31 9.42 1.84
N GLU A 206 3.32 9.58 2.69
CA GLU A 206 3.67 10.85 3.30
C GLU A 206 4.56 11.66 2.34
N THR A 207 3.97 12.14 1.25
CA THR A 207 4.67 12.92 0.24
C THR A 207 5.21 14.25 0.77
N ALA A 208 6.03 14.94 -0.03
CA ALA A 208 6.61 16.22 0.37
C ALA A 208 5.53 17.30 0.62
N TRP A 209 4.47 17.27 -0.16
CA TRP A 209 3.33 18.21 -0.08
C TRP A 209 2.22 17.78 0.87
N ALA A 210 2.23 16.53 1.36
CA ALA A 210 1.25 16.08 2.33
C ALA A 210 1.28 16.95 3.59
N PRO A 211 0.13 17.44 4.08
CA PRO A 211 0.08 18.43 5.17
C PRO A 211 0.31 17.84 6.56
N GLY A 212 0.23 16.50 6.68
CA GLY A 212 0.40 15.78 7.94
C GLY A 212 1.60 14.85 7.95
N TYR A 213 2.22 14.70 9.13
CA TYR A 213 3.19 13.64 9.42
C TYR A 213 2.43 12.42 9.93
N THR A 214 2.82 11.24 9.45
CA THR A 214 2.10 9.99 9.73
C THR A 214 2.29 9.52 11.17
N LEU A 215 1.17 9.25 11.84
CA LEU A 215 1.07 8.44 13.04
C LEU A 215 0.27 7.17 12.71
N LEU A 216 0.81 6.00 13.08
CA LEU A 216 0.08 4.75 12.92
C LEU A 216 -0.28 4.19 14.30
N SER A 217 -1.57 3.93 14.50
CA SER A 217 -2.13 3.26 15.66
C SER A 217 -2.69 1.89 15.27
N TYR A 218 -3.11 1.13 16.25
CA TYR A 218 -3.70 -0.19 16.08
C TYR A 218 -5.22 -0.11 16.10
N ILE A 219 -5.89 -0.79 15.17
CA ILE A 219 -7.33 -1.02 15.23
C ILE A 219 -7.61 -2.47 15.66
N ASP A 220 -8.35 -2.64 16.74
CA ASP A 220 -8.88 -3.93 17.14
C ASP A 220 -10.19 -4.20 16.38
N GLU A 221 -10.18 -5.22 15.54
CA GLU A 221 -11.34 -5.61 14.72
C GLU A 221 -12.59 -5.92 15.57
N ASN A 222 -12.40 -6.39 16.81
CA ASN A 222 -13.49 -6.77 17.70
C ASN A 222 -14.28 -5.55 18.21
N ILE A 223 -13.67 -4.37 18.25
CA ILE A 223 -14.32 -3.14 18.72
C ILE A 223 -14.89 -2.26 17.61
N ILE A 224 -14.77 -2.68 16.33
CA ILE A 224 -15.39 -1.97 15.22
C ILE A 224 -16.90 -1.96 15.45
N GLY A 225 -17.46 -0.76 15.63
CA GLY A 225 -18.89 -0.52 15.86
C GLY A 225 -19.72 -0.56 14.57
N ALA A 226 -21.05 -0.60 14.70
CA ALA A 226 -21.95 -0.60 13.55
C ALA A 226 -21.87 0.69 12.72
N ASN A 227 -21.52 1.82 13.36
CA ASN A 227 -21.40 3.13 12.71
C ASN A 227 -19.98 3.42 12.19
N ASP A 228 -19.01 2.57 12.53
CA ASP A 228 -17.65 2.74 12.03
C ASP A 228 -17.57 2.41 10.54
N ARG A 229 -16.69 3.12 9.86
CA ARG A 229 -16.30 2.89 8.48
C ARG A 229 -14.82 2.58 8.44
N VAL A 230 -14.46 1.55 7.70
CA VAL A 230 -13.07 1.09 7.54
C VAL A 230 -12.78 0.77 6.08
N ASN A 231 -11.51 0.68 5.73
CA ASN A 231 -11.10 0.20 4.43
C ASN A 231 -10.57 -1.23 4.57
N ALA A 232 -10.90 -2.10 3.63
CA ALA A 232 -10.47 -3.49 3.58
C ALA A 232 -9.59 -3.73 2.34
N ALA A 233 -8.31 -3.93 2.54
CA ALA A 233 -7.36 -4.25 1.47
C ALA A 233 -7.13 -5.76 1.41
N VAL A 234 -7.50 -6.36 0.29
CA VAL A 234 -7.58 -7.81 0.11
C VAL A 234 -6.45 -8.32 -0.79
N VAL A 235 -5.70 -9.30 -0.30
CA VAL A 235 -4.87 -10.17 -1.12
C VAL A 235 -5.70 -11.37 -1.51
N LEU A 236 -5.74 -11.69 -2.79
CA LEU A 236 -6.52 -12.81 -3.30
C LEU A 236 -5.66 -14.06 -3.44
N GLN A 237 -6.29 -15.22 -3.30
CA GLN A 237 -5.61 -16.51 -3.39
C GLN A 237 -5.02 -16.77 -4.79
N LYS A 238 -5.68 -16.26 -5.83
CA LYS A 238 -5.24 -16.37 -7.22
C LYS A 238 -5.64 -15.11 -7.99
N VAL A 239 -4.70 -14.55 -8.72
CA VAL A 239 -4.96 -13.44 -9.66
C VAL A 239 -5.27 -14.03 -11.03
N ASN A 240 -6.44 -13.73 -11.58
CA ASN A 240 -6.88 -14.16 -12.90
C ASN A 240 -7.83 -13.11 -13.51
N PRO A 241 -8.10 -13.15 -14.82
CA PRO A 241 -8.98 -12.16 -15.48
C PRO A 241 -10.41 -12.07 -14.91
N SER A 242 -10.89 -13.10 -14.21
CA SER A 242 -12.23 -13.09 -13.57
C SER A 242 -12.23 -12.40 -12.19
N LEU A 243 -11.05 -12.00 -11.70
CA LEU A 243 -10.84 -11.38 -10.41
C LEU A 243 -11.65 -10.09 -10.23
N PHE A 244 -11.52 -9.18 -11.18
CA PHE A 244 -12.23 -7.91 -11.15
C PHE A 244 -13.75 -8.10 -11.16
N ALA A 245 -14.24 -9.03 -11.98
CA ALA A 245 -15.66 -9.37 -12.03
C ALA A 245 -16.14 -9.98 -10.69
N HIS A 246 -15.32 -10.81 -10.05
CA HIS A 246 -15.64 -11.38 -8.73
C HIS A 246 -15.73 -10.28 -7.66
N ALA A 247 -14.72 -9.41 -7.57
CA ALA A 247 -14.68 -8.32 -6.61
C ALA A 247 -15.84 -7.33 -6.82
N GLU A 248 -16.14 -6.99 -8.06
CA GLU A 248 -17.27 -6.15 -8.43
C GLU A 248 -18.63 -6.78 -8.03
N ASN A 249 -18.78 -8.09 -8.25
CA ASN A 249 -19.98 -8.82 -7.85
C ASN A 249 -20.12 -8.91 -6.32
N LEU A 250 -19.01 -9.07 -5.59
CA LEU A 250 -19.01 -9.01 -4.12
C LEU A 250 -19.48 -7.64 -3.64
N ALA A 251 -18.90 -6.57 -4.20
CA ALA A 251 -19.27 -5.20 -3.88
C ALA A 251 -20.75 -4.92 -4.16
N LYS A 252 -21.24 -5.26 -5.34
CA LYS A 252 -22.65 -5.06 -5.72
C LYS A 252 -23.61 -5.80 -4.78
N ARG A 253 -23.32 -7.06 -4.44
CA ARG A 253 -24.19 -7.85 -3.55
C ARG A 253 -24.24 -7.31 -2.14
N ASN A 254 -23.18 -6.66 -1.68
CA ASN A 254 -23.07 -6.10 -0.34
C ASN A 254 -23.23 -4.57 -0.30
N HIS A 255 -23.64 -3.93 -1.40
CA HIS A 255 -23.84 -2.48 -1.50
C HIS A 255 -22.60 -1.67 -1.11
N ILE A 256 -21.41 -2.13 -1.50
CA ILE A 256 -20.14 -1.40 -1.32
C ILE A 256 -19.97 -0.47 -2.52
N GLU A 257 -19.85 0.82 -2.26
CA GLU A 257 -19.86 1.86 -3.32
C GLU A 257 -18.49 2.02 -3.97
N THR A 258 -17.42 1.96 -3.19
CA THR A 258 -16.06 2.28 -3.67
C THR A 258 -15.17 1.05 -3.62
N VAL A 259 -14.69 0.66 -4.80
CA VAL A 259 -13.73 -0.43 -4.99
C VAL A 259 -12.55 0.09 -5.81
N GLN A 260 -11.35 -0.14 -5.30
CA GLN A 260 -10.10 0.16 -6.01
C GLN A 260 -9.39 -1.13 -6.35
N TYR A 261 -8.70 -1.15 -7.49
CA TYR A 261 -7.92 -2.28 -7.97
C TYR A 261 -6.46 -1.89 -8.08
N ASN A 262 -5.57 -2.75 -7.60
CA ASN A 262 -4.16 -2.63 -7.86
C ASN A 262 -3.84 -3.33 -9.18
N ASN A 263 -3.80 -2.56 -10.25
CA ASN A 263 -3.60 -3.09 -11.60
C ASN A 263 -2.14 -3.48 -11.89
N ASP A 264 -1.23 -3.18 -10.97
CA ASP A 264 0.20 -3.43 -11.11
C ASP A 264 0.63 -4.74 -10.40
N LEU A 265 -0.30 -5.43 -9.73
CA LEU A 265 -0.16 -6.75 -9.11
C LEU A 265 -1.08 -7.78 -9.75
#